data_4ea0b6ee1d4d8ee86905bd894b02ee20
#
_entry.id   4ea0b6ee1d4d8ee86905bd894b02ee20
#
_cell.length_a   1.000
_cell.length_b   1.000
_cell.length_c   1.000
_cell.angle_alpha   90.00
_cell.angle_beta   90.00
_cell.angle_gamma   90.00
#
_symmetry.space_group_name_H-M   'P 1'
#
loop_
_entity.id
_entity.type
_entity.pdbx_description
1 polymer ?
#
loop_
_entity_poly.entity_id
_entity_poly.type
_entity_poly.pdbx_seq_one_letter_code
_entity_poly.pdbx_strand_id
1 'polypeptide(L)'
;HEIIDEMIANAWYSVLEFHVHLSGLWADGEIRDNLEKAVLKLHRLSHLPANASKIEIKNQIQRFEKELHPEKMFLTQNVPYKALSGFANKGEERIDLNSSAGVMMTYYNRINALSPLPYTFGEQKGLDRKIRFHWLWIQMIQEHMVSILGWIQYEKVRWLQTVNPEVPGLVYKLAPMDEKMRKLSHVRKLWDGILDMTQIIDVFREEPVKNEDYEVDHFMPWSFVMNDELWNLMPMDSALN
;
A
#
# COMPACT_ATOMS: atom_id res chain seq x y z
N HIS A 1 -17.77 -4.85 -6.60
CA HIS A 1 -16.99 -3.72 -7.16
C HIS A 1 -16.24 -2.95 -6.05
N GLU A 2 -16.92 -2.30 -5.10
CA GLU A 2 -16.35 -1.36 -4.13
C GLU A 2 -15.09 -1.85 -3.42
N ILE A 3 -15.08 -3.09 -2.92
CA ILE A 3 -13.91 -3.66 -2.22
C ILE A 3 -12.70 -3.78 -3.16
N ILE A 4 -12.93 -4.26 -4.38
CA ILE A 4 -11.84 -4.43 -5.35
C ILE A 4 -11.30 -3.08 -5.81
N ASP A 5 -12.17 -2.10 -6.00
CA ASP A 5 -11.79 -0.73 -6.36
C ASP A 5 -10.95 -0.09 -5.25
N GLU A 6 -11.32 -0.32 -3.97
CA GLU A 6 -10.51 0.08 -2.81
C GLU A 6 -9.14 -0.62 -2.77
N MET A 7 -9.09 -1.92 -3.08
CA MET A 7 -7.83 -2.65 -3.13
C MET A 7 -6.88 -2.06 -4.18
N ILE A 8 -7.38 -1.81 -5.40
CA ILE A 8 -6.59 -1.20 -6.49
C ILE A 8 -6.09 0.19 -6.08
N ALA A 9 -7.00 1.04 -5.56
CA ALA A 9 -6.63 2.40 -5.16
C ALA A 9 -5.62 2.44 -4.01
N ASN A 10 -5.71 1.52 -3.04
CA ASN A 10 -4.76 1.44 -1.92
C ASN A 10 -3.38 0.85 -2.29
N ALA A 11 -3.29 0.08 -3.37
CA ALA A 11 -2.03 -0.45 -3.85
C ALA A 11 -1.31 0.47 -4.85
N TRP A 12 -2.00 1.48 -5.38
CA TRP A 12 -1.57 2.34 -6.48
C TRP A 12 -0.20 2.96 -6.26
N TYR A 13 -0.06 3.73 -5.19
CA TYR A 13 1.15 4.49 -4.90
C TYR A 13 2.39 3.60 -4.74
N SER A 14 2.29 2.60 -3.86
CA SER A 14 3.43 1.72 -3.55
C SER A 14 3.92 0.91 -4.76
N VAL A 15 2.99 0.47 -5.61
CA VAL A 15 3.33 -0.29 -6.81
C VAL A 15 3.97 0.59 -7.88
N LEU A 16 3.47 1.81 -8.10
CA LEU A 16 3.94 2.65 -9.19
C LEU A 16 5.16 3.49 -8.83
N GLU A 17 5.22 4.03 -7.63
CA GLU A 17 6.31 4.92 -7.20
C GLU A 17 7.56 4.14 -6.79
N PHE A 18 7.37 3.04 -6.06
CA PHE A 18 8.48 2.28 -5.47
C PHE A 18 8.61 0.86 -6.03
N HIS A 19 7.83 0.50 -7.03
CA HIS A 19 7.82 -0.83 -7.64
C HIS A 19 7.67 -1.97 -6.63
N VAL A 20 6.87 -1.74 -5.57
CA VAL A 20 6.64 -2.74 -4.52
C VAL A 20 5.84 -3.91 -5.09
N HIS A 21 6.41 -5.11 -5.02
CA HIS A 21 5.71 -6.33 -5.38
C HIS A 21 4.79 -6.79 -4.24
N LEU A 22 3.54 -7.08 -4.56
CA LEU A 22 2.55 -7.51 -3.55
C LEU A 22 2.69 -8.98 -3.16
N SER A 23 3.15 -9.84 -4.08
CA SER A 23 3.37 -11.27 -3.84
C SER A 23 4.69 -11.78 -4.46
N GLY A 24 5.61 -10.88 -4.79
CA GLY A 24 6.88 -11.17 -5.44
C GLY A 24 6.73 -11.55 -6.93
N LEU A 25 7.82 -12.06 -7.49
CA LEU A 25 7.91 -12.48 -8.90
C LEU A 25 7.91 -14.01 -9.01
N TRP A 26 7.54 -14.51 -10.19
CA TRP A 26 7.83 -15.87 -10.61
C TRP A 26 9.33 -16.02 -10.97
N ALA A 27 9.79 -17.25 -11.11
CA ALA A 27 11.19 -17.53 -11.46
C ALA A 27 11.63 -16.95 -12.82
N ASP A 28 10.69 -16.69 -13.72
CA ASP A 28 10.88 -16.05 -15.01
C ASP A 28 10.83 -14.51 -14.97
N GLY A 29 10.64 -13.93 -13.79
CA GLY A 29 10.53 -12.49 -13.57
C GLY A 29 9.11 -11.92 -13.75
N GLU A 30 8.13 -12.75 -14.08
CA GLU A 30 6.74 -12.29 -14.21
C GLU A 30 6.07 -11.98 -12.86
N ILE A 31 5.25 -10.94 -12.84
CA ILE A 31 4.50 -10.53 -11.65
C ILE A 31 3.49 -11.61 -11.25
N ARG A 32 3.55 -12.05 -9.99
CA ARG A 32 2.66 -13.08 -9.46
C ARG A 32 1.26 -12.54 -9.12
N ASP A 33 1.19 -11.35 -8.58
CA ASP A 33 -0.02 -10.79 -7.97
C ASP A 33 -0.97 -10.18 -8.99
N ASN A 34 -2.26 -10.55 -8.92
CA ASN A 34 -3.26 -10.02 -9.84
C ASN A 34 -3.74 -8.62 -9.48
N LEU A 35 -3.60 -8.19 -8.22
CA LEU A 35 -3.86 -6.82 -7.82
C LEU A 35 -2.79 -5.88 -8.40
N GLU A 36 -1.52 -6.28 -8.33
CA GLU A 36 -0.42 -5.56 -8.95
C GLU A 36 -0.61 -5.45 -10.47
N LYS A 37 -1.01 -6.56 -11.14
CA LYS A 37 -1.35 -6.55 -12.58
C LYS A 37 -2.49 -5.59 -12.90
N ALA A 38 -3.53 -5.52 -12.07
CA ALA A 38 -4.65 -4.60 -12.24
C ALA A 38 -4.22 -3.14 -12.11
N VAL A 39 -3.36 -2.81 -11.12
CA VAL A 39 -2.77 -1.47 -10.95
C VAL A 39 -1.98 -1.06 -12.18
N LEU A 40 -1.05 -1.90 -12.63
CA LEU A 40 -0.21 -1.62 -13.80
C LEU A 40 -1.01 -1.50 -15.10
N LYS A 41 -2.07 -2.30 -15.24
CA LYS A 41 -2.97 -2.21 -16.39
C LYS A 41 -3.77 -0.90 -16.37
N LEU A 42 -4.32 -0.51 -15.24
CA LEU A 42 -5.02 0.76 -15.09
C LEU A 42 -4.07 1.95 -15.34
N HIS A 43 -2.85 1.90 -14.84
CA HIS A 43 -1.85 2.94 -15.08
C HIS A 43 -1.57 3.12 -16.58
N ARG A 44 -1.35 2.04 -17.32
CA ARG A 44 -1.15 2.07 -18.78
C ARG A 44 -2.35 2.65 -19.56
N LEU A 45 -3.57 2.43 -19.07
CA LEU A 45 -4.79 2.93 -19.72
C LEU A 45 -5.09 4.38 -19.37
N SER A 46 -4.85 4.78 -18.13
CA SER A 46 -5.23 6.09 -17.60
C SER A 46 -4.14 7.15 -17.68
N HIS A 47 -2.87 6.73 -17.71
CA HIS A 47 -1.69 7.59 -17.60
C HIS A 47 -1.70 8.50 -16.34
N LEU A 48 -2.43 8.08 -15.28
CA LEU A 48 -2.42 8.80 -14.02
C LEU A 48 -1.04 8.69 -13.34
N PRO A 49 -0.55 9.76 -12.70
CA PRO A 49 0.71 9.71 -11.95
C PRO A 49 0.58 8.82 -10.71
N ALA A 50 1.71 8.37 -10.17
CA ALA A 50 1.75 7.52 -8.98
C ALA A 50 1.12 8.18 -7.75
N ASN A 51 1.26 9.50 -7.60
CA ASN A 51 0.69 10.29 -6.51
C ASN A 51 -0.76 10.76 -6.76
N ALA A 52 -1.47 10.21 -7.76
CA ALA A 52 -2.86 10.52 -8.02
C ALA A 52 -3.73 10.28 -6.78
N SER A 53 -4.73 11.13 -6.58
CA SER A 53 -5.67 10.98 -5.48
C SER A 53 -6.54 9.72 -5.64
N LYS A 54 -6.99 9.17 -4.50
CA LYS A 54 -7.86 8.00 -4.49
C LYS A 54 -9.16 8.20 -5.29
N ILE A 55 -9.66 9.43 -5.34
CA ILE A 55 -10.86 9.80 -6.10
C ILE A 55 -10.57 9.70 -7.60
N GLU A 56 -9.46 10.25 -8.06
CA GLU A 56 -9.05 10.17 -9.46
C GLU A 56 -8.86 8.74 -9.91
N ILE A 57 -8.15 7.93 -9.09
CA ILE A 57 -7.94 6.50 -9.38
C ILE A 57 -9.29 5.78 -9.52
N LYS A 58 -10.22 5.97 -8.59
CA LYS A 58 -11.55 5.35 -8.65
C LYS A 58 -12.37 5.79 -9.87
N ASN A 59 -12.29 7.06 -10.26
CA ASN A 59 -12.93 7.56 -11.48
C ASN A 59 -12.38 6.86 -12.73
N GLN A 60 -11.06 6.60 -12.78
CA GLN A 60 -10.48 5.86 -13.90
C GLN A 60 -10.83 4.37 -13.86
N ILE A 61 -10.92 3.75 -12.67
CA ILE A 61 -11.41 2.37 -12.55
C ILE A 61 -12.81 2.26 -13.15
N GLN A 62 -13.71 3.19 -12.87
CA GLN A 62 -15.07 3.22 -13.45
C GLN A 62 -15.03 3.44 -14.97
N ARG A 63 -14.17 4.34 -15.44
CA ARG A 63 -14.02 4.62 -16.87
C ARG A 63 -13.55 3.40 -17.68
N PHE A 64 -12.61 2.64 -17.11
CA PHE A 64 -12.01 1.46 -17.72
C PHE A 64 -12.54 0.14 -17.14
N GLU A 65 -13.79 0.15 -16.64
CA GLU A 65 -14.41 -1.00 -15.99
C GLU A 65 -14.40 -2.26 -16.87
N LYS A 66 -14.66 -2.11 -18.17
CA LYS A 66 -14.70 -3.23 -19.12
C LYS A 66 -13.33 -3.86 -19.31
N GLU A 67 -12.31 -3.03 -19.42
CA GLU A 67 -10.92 -3.46 -19.62
C GLU A 67 -10.37 -4.14 -18.37
N LEU A 68 -10.77 -3.67 -17.19
CA LEU A 68 -10.31 -4.21 -15.89
C LEU A 68 -11.16 -5.40 -15.39
N HIS A 69 -12.29 -5.67 -16.04
CA HIS A 69 -13.22 -6.70 -15.58
C HIS A 69 -12.57 -8.08 -15.34
N PRO A 70 -11.69 -8.60 -16.22
CA PRO A 70 -11.05 -9.89 -15.99
C PRO A 70 -10.20 -9.94 -14.70
N GLU A 71 -9.38 -8.91 -14.48
CA GLU A 71 -8.53 -8.80 -13.27
C GLU A 71 -9.39 -8.63 -12.02
N LYS A 72 -10.42 -7.79 -12.07
CA LYS A 72 -11.36 -7.58 -10.96
C LYS A 72 -12.09 -8.88 -10.61
N MET A 73 -12.58 -9.62 -11.60
CA MET A 73 -13.21 -10.94 -11.39
C MET A 73 -12.26 -11.93 -10.73
N PHE A 74 -10.99 -11.95 -11.12
CA PHE A 74 -10.01 -12.84 -10.54
C PHE A 74 -9.76 -12.51 -9.06
N LEU A 75 -9.69 -11.22 -8.71
CA LEU A 75 -9.52 -10.75 -7.34
C LEU A 75 -10.69 -11.13 -6.43
N THR A 76 -11.92 -11.27 -6.95
CA THR A 76 -13.08 -11.69 -6.14
C THR A 76 -12.92 -13.08 -5.52
N GLN A 77 -12.08 -13.95 -6.07
CA GLN A 77 -11.79 -15.26 -5.48
C GLN A 77 -11.06 -15.14 -4.15
N ASN A 78 -10.20 -14.13 -4.01
CA ASN A 78 -9.42 -13.90 -2.80
C ASN A 78 -10.22 -13.10 -1.77
N VAL A 79 -10.85 -12.02 -2.19
CA VAL A 79 -11.68 -11.16 -1.36
C VAL A 79 -13.03 -10.99 -2.05
N PRO A 80 -14.14 -11.37 -1.41
CA PRO A 80 -14.30 -11.66 0.01
C PRO A 80 -14.19 -13.14 0.43
N TYR A 81 -14.06 -14.11 -0.49
CA TYR A 81 -14.24 -15.52 -0.14
C TYR A 81 -13.11 -16.08 0.72
N LYS A 82 -11.87 -16.07 0.23
CA LYS A 82 -10.74 -16.63 0.97
C LYS A 82 -10.44 -15.89 2.27
N ALA A 83 -10.77 -14.60 2.34
CA ALA A 83 -10.58 -13.78 3.52
C ALA A 83 -11.35 -14.30 4.75
N LEU A 84 -12.47 -15.03 4.57
CA LEU A 84 -13.20 -15.64 5.67
C LEU A 84 -12.56 -16.91 6.24
N SER A 85 -11.63 -17.53 5.54
CA SER A 85 -11.10 -18.83 5.93
C SER A 85 -10.46 -18.84 7.32
N GLY A 86 -9.76 -17.77 7.68
CA GLY A 86 -9.14 -17.61 8.98
C GLY A 86 -10.14 -17.59 10.15
N PHE A 87 -11.37 -17.18 9.91
CA PHE A 87 -12.44 -17.13 10.90
C PHE A 87 -13.28 -18.42 10.94
N ALA A 88 -13.33 -19.13 9.82
CA ALA A 88 -14.17 -20.31 9.64
C ALA A 88 -13.45 -21.63 9.91
N ASN A 89 -12.12 -21.70 9.73
CA ASN A 89 -11.32 -22.91 9.94
C ASN A 89 -11.17 -23.20 11.43
N LYS A 90 -12.16 -23.91 12.01
CA LYS A 90 -12.15 -24.34 13.41
C LYS A 90 -12.09 -25.86 13.47
N GLY A 91 -11.12 -26.38 14.23
CA GLY A 91 -10.93 -27.83 14.42
C GLY A 91 -10.32 -28.51 13.20
N GLU A 92 -10.78 -29.74 12.93
CA GLU A 92 -10.24 -30.61 11.86
C GLU A 92 -10.80 -30.22 10.46
N GLU A 93 -11.94 -29.57 10.43
CA GLU A 93 -12.61 -29.23 9.17
C GLU A 93 -12.09 -27.90 8.62
N ARG A 94 -11.39 -27.97 7.50
CA ARG A 94 -10.85 -26.81 6.78
C ARG A 94 -11.41 -26.72 5.37
N ILE A 95 -11.70 -25.51 4.92
CA ILE A 95 -12.07 -25.28 3.53
C ILE A 95 -10.84 -25.38 2.63
N ASP A 96 -10.99 -26.08 1.51
CA ASP A 96 -10.00 -25.97 0.42
C ASP A 96 -10.16 -24.63 -0.28
N LEU A 97 -9.11 -23.80 -0.21
CA LEU A 97 -9.08 -22.45 -0.79
C LEU A 97 -9.05 -22.45 -2.34
N ASN A 98 -8.89 -23.60 -2.97
CA ASN A 98 -9.01 -23.75 -4.42
C ASN A 98 -10.44 -24.07 -4.85
N SER A 99 -11.35 -24.27 -3.89
CA SER A 99 -12.76 -24.52 -4.18
C SER A 99 -13.42 -23.35 -4.88
N SER A 100 -14.50 -23.64 -5.64
CA SER A 100 -15.32 -22.61 -6.25
C SER A 100 -16.00 -21.73 -5.20
N ALA A 101 -16.38 -20.50 -5.59
CA ALA A 101 -17.11 -19.57 -4.72
C ALA A 101 -18.41 -20.19 -4.16
N GLY A 102 -19.11 -21.02 -4.93
CA GLY A 102 -20.32 -21.71 -4.46
C GLY A 102 -20.05 -22.70 -3.36
N VAL A 103 -18.98 -23.50 -3.46
CA VAL A 103 -18.55 -24.46 -2.43
C VAL A 103 -18.15 -23.70 -1.17
N MET A 104 -17.34 -22.65 -1.29
CA MET A 104 -16.95 -21.82 -0.17
C MET A 104 -18.15 -21.20 0.54
N MET A 105 -19.12 -20.67 -0.20
CA MET A 105 -20.34 -20.11 0.39
C MET A 105 -21.17 -21.15 1.16
N THR A 106 -21.33 -22.34 0.61
CA THR A 106 -22.05 -23.42 1.30
C THR A 106 -21.36 -23.77 2.63
N TYR A 107 -20.04 -23.87 2.60
CA TYR A 107 -19.24 -24.10 3.81
C TYR A 107 -19.42 -22.97 4.83
N TYR A 108 -19.25 -21.70 4.41
CA TYR A 108 -19.38 -20.57 5.32
C TYR A 108 -20.79 -20.41 5.88
N ASN A 109 -21.83 -20.66 5.10
CA ASN A 109 -23.21 -20.64 5.59
C ASN A 109 -23.44 -21.67 6.69
N ARG A 110 -22.87 -22.87 6.56
CA ARG A 110 -22.93 -23.92 7.59
C ARG A 110 -22.19 -23.48 8.87
N ILE A 111 -20.97 -22.95 8.74
CA ILE A 111 -20.21 -22.45 9.90
C ILE A 111 -20.94 -21.28 10.57
N ASN A 112 -21.48 -20.34 9.78
CA ASN A 112 -22.20 -19.17 10.29
C ASN A 112 -23.47 -19.54 11.09
N ALA A 113 -24.09 -20.67 10.80
CA ALA A 113 -25.20 -21.19 11.58
C ALA A 113 -24.79 -21.65 12.99
N LEU A 114 -23.53 -22.03 13.18
CA LEU A 114 -22.96 -22.47 14.46
C LEU A 114 -22.26 -21.34 15.22
N SER A 115 -21.61 -20.43 14.52
CA SER A 115 -20.84 -19.32 15.07
C SER A 115 -20.83 -18.15 14.08
N PRO A 116 -21.22 -16.94 14.50
CA PRO A 116 -21.28 -15.80 13.59
C PRO A 116 -19.92 -15.47 12.96
N LEU A 117 -19.87 -15.49 11.63
CA LEU A 117 -18.72 -15.02 10.85
C LEU A 117 -18.77 -13.49 10.70
N PRO A 118 -17.65 -12.84 10.36
CA PRO A 118 -17.60 -11.40 10.14
C PRO A 118 -18.66 -10.89 9.17
N TYR A 119 -18.93 -11.63 8.10
CA TYR A 119 -19.96 -11.28 7.12
C TYR A 119 -20.53 -12.50 6.43
N THR A 120 -21.69 -12.31 5.80
CA THR A 120 -22.38 -13.27 4.95
C THR A 120 -22.48 -12.72 3.53
N PHE A 121 -22.83 -13.60 2.58
CA PHE A 121 -22.91 -13.28 1.15
C PHE A 121 -24.37 -13.11 0.72
N GLY A 122 -24.61 -12.12 -0.15
CA GLY A 122 -25.87 -11.95 -0.86
C GLY A 122 -26.02 -12.91 -2.04
N GLU A 123 -27.19 -12.88 -2.66
CA GLU A 123 -27.57 -13.77 -3.76
C GLU A 123 -26.97 -13.40 -5.12
N GLN A 124 -26.53 -12.12 -5.28
CA GLN A 124 -25.92 -11.62 -6.51
C GLN A 124 -24.66 -12.44 -6.86
N LYS A 125 -24.23 -12.38 -8.12
CA LYS A 125 -23.06 -13.13 -8.61
C LYS A 125 -21.91 -12.19 -8.99
N GLY A 126 -20.72 -12.73 -8.98
CA GLY A 126 -19.51 -12.01 -9.42
C GLY A 126 -19.25 -10.73 -8.62
N LEU A 127 -18.90 -9.67 -9.33
CA LEU A 127 -18.58 -8.36 -8.75
C LEU A 127 -19.78 -7.67 -8.07
N ASP A 128 -21.01 -7.97 -8.46
CA ASP A 128 -22.21 -7.39 -7.86
C ASP A 128 -22.60 -8.03 -6.53
N ARG A 129 -21.91 -9.10 -6.14
CA ARG A 129 -22.23 -9.79 -4.89
C ARG A 129 -22.04 -8.87 -3.70
N LYS A 130 -23.11 -8.67 -2.95
CA LYS A 130 -23.07 -7.90 -1.70
C LYS A 130 -22.60 -8.77 -0.55
N ILE A 131 -21.93 -8.16 0.40
CA ILE A 131 -21.65 -8.74 1.72
C ILE A 131 -22.43 -7.98 2.77
N ARG A 132 -22.82 -8.69 3.84
CA ARG A 132 -23.52 -8.11 4.99
C ARG A 132 -22.74 -8.46 6.24
N PHE A 133 -22.19 -7.46 6.89
CA PHE A 133 -21.47 -7.64 8.16
C PHE A 133 -22.41 -8.04 9.27
N HIS A 134 -21.97 -8.92 10.13
CA HIS A 134 -22.68 -9.29 11.34
C HIS A 134 -22.53 -8.18 12.40
N TRP A 135 -23.61 -7.82 13.09
CA TRP A 135 -23.62 -6.67 14.00
C TRP A 135 -22.61 -6.78 15.16
N LEU A 136 -22.39 -7.97 15.72
CA LEU A 136 -21.37 -8.20 16.76
C LEU A 136 -19.95 -7.88 16.25
N TRP A 137 -19.65 -8.22 14.99
CA TRP A 137 -18.37 -7.92 14.38
C TRP A 137 -18.21 -6.44 14.08
N ILE A 138 -19.30 -5.75 13.69
CA ILE A 138 -19.29 -4.29 13.51
C ILE A 138 -18.94 -3.62 14.84
N GLN A 139 -19.63 -4.00 15.92
CA GLN A 139 -19.37 -3.45 17.24
C GLN A 139 -17.92 -3.69 17.69
N MET A 140 -17.45 -4.93 17.61
CA MET A 140 -16.07 -5.29 17.97
C MET A 140 -15.03 -4.52 17.16
N ILE A 141 -15.24 -4.38 15.85
CA ILE A 141 -14.34 -3.60 14.98
C ILE A 141 -14.34 -2.13 15.37
N GLN A 142 -15.50 -1.54 15.68
CA GLN A 142 -15.60 -0.13 16.10
C GLN A 142 -14.90 0.12 17.43
N GLU A 143 -15.08 -0.77 18.41
CA GLU A 143 -14.45 -0.66 19.73
C GLU A 143 -12.92 -0.83 19.68
N HIS A 144 -12.40 -1.65 18.74
CA HIS A 144 -10.99 -1.97 18.63
C HIS A 144 -10.33 -1.47 17.34
N MET A 145 -10.92 -0.49 16.68
CA MET A 145 -10.50 -0.02 15.34
C MET A 145 -9.00 0.29 15.26
N VAL A 146 -8.47 1.04 16.21
CA VAL A 146 -7.07 1.46 16.22
C VAL A 146 -6.12 0.27 16.31
N SER A 147 -6.42 -0.68 17.22
CA SER A 147 -5.62 -1.89 17.42
C SER A 147 -5.66 -2.81 16.19
N ILE A 148 -6.85 -2.97 15.59
CA ILE A 148 -7.04 -3.81 14.40
C ILE A 148 -6.29 -3.22 13.21
N LEU A 149 -6.43 -1.92 12.96
CA LEU A 149 -5.72 -1.24 11.86
C LEU A 149 -4.21 -1.29 12.07
N GLY A 150 -3.73 -1.05 13.29
CA GLY A 150 -2.30 -1.14 13.62
C GLY A 150 -1.75 -2.55 13.38
N TRP A 151 -2.48 -3.58 13.79
CA TRP A 151 -2.09 -4.97 13.54
C TRP A 151 -2.08 -5.33 12.05
N ILE A 152 -3.11 -4.93 11.31
CA ILE A 152 -3.17 -5.14 9.85
C ILE A 152 -2.00 -4.46 9.16
N GLN A 153 -1.69 -3.21 9.54
CA GLN A 153 -0.57 -2.47 8.97
C GLN A 153 0.77 -3.15 9.29
N TYR A 154 0.96 -3.61 10.52
CA TYR A 154 2.16 -4.34 10.93
C TYR A 154 2.35 -5.63 10.10
N GLU A 155 1.32 -6.46 9.99
CA GLU A 155 1.37 -7.72 9.22
C GLU A 155 1.56 -7.46 7.71
N LYS A 156 0.94 -6.41 7.18
CA LYS A 156 1.13 -5.98 5.79
C LYS A 156 2.59 -5.61 5.53
N VAL A 157 3.19 -4.78 6.38
CA VAL A 157 4.60 -4.38 6.25
C VAL A 157 5.50 -5.61 6.35
N ARG A 158 5.27 -6.45 7.35
CA ARG A 158 6.04 -7.68 7.57
C ARG A 158 6.02 -8.61 6.37
N TRP A 159 4.83 -8.83 5.79
CA TRP A 159 4.68 -9.63 4.57
C TRP A 159 5.41 -8.99 3.39
N LEU A 160 5.12 -7.72 3.11
CA LEU A 160 5.72 -7.03 1.97
C LEU A 160 7.25 -6.98 2.06
N GLN A 161 7.82 -6.88 3.26
CA GLN A 161 9.26 -6.91 3.46
C GLN A 161 9.88 -8.26 3.10
N THR A 162 9.15 -9.37 3.25
CA THR A 162 9.65 -10.69 2.84
C THR A 162 9.71 -10.86 1.33
N VAL A 163 8.85 -10.16 0.58
CA VAL A 163 8.79 -10.26 -0.89
C VAL A 163 9.49 -9.10 -1.62
N ASN A 164 9.96 -8.09 -0.85
CA ASN A 164 10.73 -6.95 -1.34
C ASN A 164 11.95 -6.69 -0.43
N PRO A 165 12.88 -7.64 -0.33
CA PRO A 165 14.03 -7.49 0.59
C PRO A 165 14.96 -6.34 0.19
N GLU A 166 14.95 -5.94 -1.09
CA GLU A 166 15.74 -4.85 -1.65
C GLU A 166 15.13 -3.45 -1.45
N VAL A 167 13.88 -3.37 -0.93
CA VAL A 167 13.18 -2.09 -0.72
C VAL A 167 13.31 -1.65 0.75
N PRO A 168 14.26 -0.77 1.09
CA PRO A 168 14.41 -0.27 2.46
C PRO A 168 13.29 0.69 2.83
N GLY A 169 12.98 0.80 4.14
CA GLY A 169 11.99 1.76 4.65
C GLY A 169 10.57 1.56 4.10
N LEU A 170 10.21 0.33 3.80
CA LEU A 170 8.95 -0.02 3.11
C LEU A 170 7.71 0.51 3.83
N VAL A 171 7.73 0.65 5.16
CA VAL A 171 6.61 1.22 5.93
C VAL A 171 6.23 2.62 5.47
N TYR A 172 7.18 3.42 5.01
CA TYR A 172 6.97 4.78 4.52
C TYR A 172 6.57 4.84 3.03
N LYS A 173 6.68 3.73 2.32
CA LYS A 173 6.44 3.61 0.87
C LYS A 173 5.05 3.08 0.52
N LEU A 174 4.20 2.86 1.51
CA LEU A 174 2.86 2.26 1.31
C LEU A 174 1.76 3.28 1.01
N ALA A 175 1.99 4.55 1.27
CA ALA A 175 1.07 5.65 0.98
C ALA A 175 1.86 6.94 0.73
N PRO A 176 1.33 7.89 -0.06
CA PRO A 176 1.94 9.20 -0.24
C PRO A 176 2.09 9.89 1.13
N MET A 177 3.27 10.44 1.38
CA MET A 177 3.47 11.29 2.55
C MET A 177 2.83 12.66 2.32
N ASP A 178 2.24 13.20 3.37
CA ASP A 178 1.82 14.62 3.36
C ASP A 178 3.08 15.48 3.49
N GLU A 179 3.50 16.12 2.39
CA GLU A 179 4.66 17.02 2.35
C GLU A 179 4.57 18.15 3.39
N LYS A 180 3.35 18.55 3.79
CA LYS A 180 3.14 19.55 4.84
C LYS A 180 3.62 19.09 6.23
N MET A 181 3.82 17.80 6.45
CA MET A 181 4.35 17.28 7.71
C MET A 181 5.89 17.38 7.80
N ARG A 182 6.58 17.61 6.68
CA ARG A 182 8.05 17.74 6.67
C ARG A 182 8.46 19.14 7.10
N LYS A 183 9.06 19.26 8.26
CA LYS A 183 9.56 20.54 8.83
C LYS A 183 11.07 20.51 8.96
N LEU A 184 11.77 20.81 7.90
CA LEU A 184 13.25 20.87 7.89
C LEU A 184 13.82 22.20 8.41
N SER A 185 12.98 23.12 8.88
CA SER A 185 13.44 24.43 9.37
C SER A 185 14.44 24.37 10.54
N HIS A 186 14.36 23.32 11.39
CA HIS A 186 15.31 23.12 12.46
C HIS A 186 16.68 22.61 11.95
N VAL A 187 16.69 21.82 10.88
CA VAL A 187 17.90 21.34 10.21
C VAL A 187 18.60 22.51 9.51
N ARG A 188 17.82 23.35 8.82
CA ARG A 188 18.38 24.57 8.20
C ARG A 188 19.05 25.48 9.23
N LYS A 189 18.40 25.76 10.36
CA LYS A 189 19.01 26.54 11.46
C LYS A 189 20.29 25.90 12.01
N LEU A 190 20.36 24.57 12.07
CA LEU A 190 21.59 23.88 12.49
C LEU A 190 22.71 24.14 11.48
N TRP A 191 22.44 23.98 10.19
CA TRP A 191 23.43 24.18 9.14
C TRP A 191 23.84 25.64 9.00
N ASP A 192 22.90 26.61 9.13
CA ASP A 192 23.23 28.03 9.20
C ASP A 192 24.28 28.29 10.30
N GLY A 193 24.04 27.77 11.51
CA GLY A 193 24.99 27.92 12.62
C GLY A 193 26.34 27.24 12.39
N ILE A 194 26.38 26.12 11.68
CA ILE A 194 27.65 25.44 11.34
C ILE A 194 28.42 26.20 10.28
N LEU A 195 27.72 26.69 9.22
CA LEU A 195 28.31 27.47 8.14
C LEU A 195 28.89 28.82 8.63
N ASP A 196 28.30 29.41 9.68
CA ASP A 196 28.84 30.60 10.34
C ASP A 196 30.14 30.31 11.10
N MET A 197 30.36 29.06 11.52
CA MET A 197 31.51 28.66 12.30
C MET A 197 32.65 28.07 11.47
N THR A 198 32.33 27.40 10.38
CA THR A 198 33.32 26.70 9.55
C THR A 198 32.84 26.56 8.10
N GLN A 199 33.80 26.47 7.19
CA GLN A 199 33.55 26.23 5.80
C GLN A 199 33.18 24.75 5.59
N ILE A 200 32.02 24.50 4.95
CA ILE A 200 31.58 23.17 4.54
C ILE A 200 31.80 23.01 3.04
N ILE A 201 32.25 21.85 2.63
CA ILE A 201 32.43 21.48 1.22
C ILE A 201 31.21 20.68 0.77
N ASP A 202 30.58 21.11 -0.33
CA ASP A 202 29.54 20.34 -1.00
C ASP A 202 30.09 18.99 -1.48
N VAL A 203 29.44 17.90 -1.08
CA VAL A 203 29.93 16.54 -1.31
C VAL A 203 29.91 16.15 -2.79
N PHE A 204 29.07 16.80 -3.61
CA PHE A 204 28.92 16.49 -5.02
C PHE A 204 29.76 17.39 -5.91
N ARG A 205 29.95 18.67 -5.52
CA ARG A 205 30.74 19.63 -6.29
C ARG A 205 32.19 19.77 -5.86
N GLU A 206 32.49 19.31 -4.65
CA GLU A 206 33.80 19.51 -4.02
C GLU A 206 34.17 20.99 -3.86
N GLU A 207 33.15 21.88 -3.84
CA GLU A 207 33.27 23.33 -3.69
C GLU A 207 32.66 23.79 -2.36
N PRO A 208 33.10 24.97 -1.83
CA PRO A 208 32.51 25.52 -0.63
C PRO A 208 31.03 25.85 -0.78
N VAL A 209 30.20 25.37 0.16
CA VAL A 209 28.79 25.76 0.28
C VAL A 209 28.70 27.24 0.68
N LYS A 210 27.84 28.02 0.00
CA LYS A 210 27.62 29.44 0.29
C LYS A 210 26.52 29.59 1.34
N ASN A 211 26.77 30.38 2.39
CA ASN A 211 25.83 30.58 3.51
C ASN A 211 24.43 31.03 3.12
N GLU A 212 24.27 31.77 2.04
CA GLU A 212 22.97 32.34 1.62
C GLU A 212 22.29 31.60 0.46
N ASP A 213 22.98 30.67 -0.17
CA ASP A 213 22.57 30.03 -1.41
C ASP A 213 22.78 28.52 -1.36
N TYR A 214 22.15 27.85 -0.37
CA TYR A 214 22.13 26.40 -0.26
C TYR A 214 20.74 25.86 0.05
N GLU A 215 20.52 24.63 -0.32
CA GLU A 215 19.35 23.86 0.09
C GLU A 215 19.77 22.70 1.00
N VAL A 216 18.84 22.23 1.82
CA VAL A 216 19.04 21.04 2.64
C VAL A 216 18.45 19.86 1.86
N ASP A 217 19.29 18.96 1.45
CA ASP A 217 18.87 17.75 0.73
C ASP A 217 19.42 16.48 1.37
N HIS A 218 19.00 15.35 0.86
CA HIS A 218 19.30 14.02 1.40
C HIS A 218 20.57 13.44 0.76
N PHE A 219 21.52 13.02 1.60
CA PHE A 219 22.69 12.26 1.14
C PHE A 219 22.27 10.93 0.49
N MET A 220 21.40 10.18 1.17
CA MET A 220 20.70 9.06 0.55
C MET A 220 19.35 9.54 0.04
N PRO A 221 19.05 9.43 -1.27
CA PRO A 221 17.82 9.97 -1.85
C PRO A 221 16.58 9.58 -1.04
N TRP A 222 15.65 10.53 -0.89
CA TRP A 222 14.40 10.32 -0.17
C TRP A 222 13.61 9.11 -0.70
N SER A 223 13.57 8.92 -2.01
CA SER A 223 12.94 7.78 -2.66
C SER A 223 13.52 6.44 -2.23
N PHE A 224 14.78 6.42 -1.74
CA PHE A 224 15.43 5.20 -1.30
C PHE A 224 15.25 4.94 0.20
N VAL A 225 15.51 5.91 1.09
CA VAL A 225 15.51 5.71 2.55
C VAL A 225 14.32 6.32 3.26
N MET A 226 13.71 7.39 2.75
CA MET A 226 12.59 8.15 3.35
C MET A 226 12.85 8.50 4.83
N ASN A 227 14.00 9.11 5.09
CA ASN A 227 14.48 9.39 6.43
C ASN A 227 15.00 10.83 6.52
N ASP A 228 14.39 11.66 7.40
CA ASP A 228 14.77 13.05 7.71
C ASP A 228 15.69 13.14 8.93
N GLU A 229 16.42 12.08 9.26
CA GLU A 229 17.44 12.11 10.31
C GLU A 229 18.65 12.99 9.91
N LEU A 230 19.25 13.66 10.89
CA LEU A 230 20.33 14.62 10.66
C LEU A 230 21.52 14.05 9.86
N TRP A 231 21.82 12.77 10.03
CA TRP A 231 22.91 12.11 9.29
C TRP A 231 22.65 12.02 7.79
N ASN A 232 21.37 12.11 7.36
CA ASN A 232 20.96 12.02 5.98
C ASN A 232 20.65 13.39 5.35
N LEU A 233 20.74 14.47 6.11
CA LEU A 233 20.39 15.82 5.67
C LEU A 233 21.63 16.69 5.66
N MET A 234 22.02 17.19 4.50
CA MET A 234 23.22 17.97 4.30
C MET A 234 22.95 19.23 3.48
N PRO A 235 23.77 20.28 3.62
CA PRO A 235 23.69 21.44 2.78
C PRO A 235 24.28 21.14 1.39
N MET A 236 23.57 21.55 0.35
CA MET A 236 23.97 21.42 -1.04
C MET A 236 23.79 22.77 -1.76
N ASP A 237 24.56 22.96 -2.83
CA ASP A 237 24.38 24.13 -3.71
C ASP A 237 22.98 24.08 -4.38
N SER A 238 22.23 25.18 -4.28
CA SER A 238 20.86 25.28 -4.81
C SER A 238 20.75 25.02 -6.32
N ALA A 239 21.84 25.14 -7.08
CA ALA A 239 21.85 24.86 -8.50
C ALA A 239 21.91 23.36 -8.88
N LEU A 240 22.01 22.45 -7.88
CA LEU A 240 22.00 21.00 -8.08
C LEU A 240 20.61 20.37 -7.90
N ASN A 241 19.65 21.14 -7.42
CA ASN A 241 18.30 20.65 -7.10
C ASN A 241 17.29 20.88 -8.22
#